data_c1be86767a4cd9af91b98a61813a38cf
#
_entry.id   c1be86767a4cd9af91b98a61813a38cf
#
_cell.length_a   1.000
_cell.length_b   1.000
_cell.length_c   1.000
_cell.angle_alpha   90.00
_cell.angle_beta   90.00
_cell.angle_gamma   90.00
#
_symmetry.space_group_name_H-M   'P 1'
#
loop_
_entity.id
_entity.type
_entity.pdbx_description
1 polymer ?
#
loop_
_entity_poly.entity_id
_entity_poly.type
_entity_poly.pdbx_seq_one_letter_code
_entity_poly.pdbx_strand_id
1 'polypeptide(L)'
;MLPKIRKYGLYAIDDLIANPDLGIAALNALKEEREKNKKLEEKTMVQSQQISEMIPKASYYDVILNCKDLVSIGSIAKDYGWSAKKMNKILHEKGIQFKQGEIWLLYQKYAEKGYTSTKTHTYLDSDGQHMKVHTYWTPKGRLFIYDLLKNDNIYPNIERDA
;
A
#
# COMPACT_ATOMS: atom_id res chain seq x y z
N MET A 1 8.93 49.46 -18.65
CA MET A 1 10.16 49.99 -18.01
C MET A 1 10.98 48.98 -17.21
N LEU A 2 10.91 47.70 -17.55
CA LEU A 2 11.62 46.59 -16.85
C LEU A 2 13.02 46.19 -17.41
N PRO A 3 13.51 46.66 -18.57
CA PRO A 3 14.82 46.21 -19.08
C PRO A 3 16.04 46.84 -18.42
N LYS A 4 15.88 48.00 -17.73
CA LYS A 4 17.05 48.74 -17.17
C LYS A 4 17.49 48.17 -15.81
N ILE A 5 16.60 47.60 -15.03
CA ILE A 5 16.90 47.05 -13.70
C ILE A 5 17.78 45.76 -13.80
N ARG A 6 17.65 45.03 -14.89
CA ARG A 6 18.45 43.77 -15.10
C ARG A 6 19.90 44.02 -15.52
N LYS A 7 20.24 45.21 -16.02
CA LYS A 7 21.56 45.45 -16.65
C LYS A 7 22.59 46.06 -15.70
N TYR A 8 22.15 46.82 -14.68
CA TYR A 8 23.06 47.50 -13.75
C TYR A 8 22.40 47.60 -12.38
N GLY A 9 22.71 46.75 -11.47
CA GLY A 9 22.14 46.69 -10.11
C GLY A 9 22.22 47.98 -9.27
N LEU A 10 22.82 49.05 -9.80
CA LEU A 10 22.94 50.35 -9.16
C LEU A 10 21.64 51.18 -9.17
N TYR A 11 20.81 51.09 -10.20
CA TYR A 11 19.58 51.87 -10.28
C TYR A 11 18.49 51.46 -9.29
N ALA A 12 18.54 50.22 -8.81
CA ALA A 12 17.58 49.74 -7.82
C ALA A 12 17.82 50.34 -6.41
N ILE A 13 19.05 50.79 -6.12
CA ILE A 13 19.42 51.30 -4.81
C ILE A 13 18.92 52.76 -4.69
N ASP A 14 19.09 53.58 -5.71
CA ASP A 14 18.66 54.98 -5.71
C ASP A 14 17.13 55.10 -5.66
N ASP A 15 16.40 54.26 -6.41
CA ASP A 15 14.93 54.15 -6.37
C ASP A 15 14.41 53.64 -5.02
N LEU A 16 15.13 52.76 -4.37
CA LEU A 16 14.80 52.24 -3.01
C LEU A 16 15.07 53.31 -1.92
N ILE A 17 16.11 54.11 -2.11
CA ILE A 17 16.42 55.23 -1.20
C ILE A 17 15.38 56.34 -1.36
N ALA A 18 14.95 56.63 -2.58
CA ALA A 18 13.93 57.62 -2.86
C ALA A 18 12.52 57.21 -2.42
N ASN A 19 12.24 55.90 -2.36
CA ASN A 19 10.94 55.35 -1.94
C ASN A 19 11.11 54.06 -1.08
N PRO A 20 11.40 54.19 0.22
CA PRO A 20 11.65 53.07 1.11
C PRO A 20 10.47 52.08 1.21
N ASP A 21 9.24 52.55 1.05
CA ASP A 21 8.04 51.73 1.13
C ASP A 21 7.98 50.66 0.03
N LEU A 22 8.50 50.99 -1.16
CA LEU A 22 8.65 50.01 -2.26
C LEU A 22 9.64 48.88 -1.90
N GLY A 23 10.72 49.21 -1.21
CA GLY A 23 11.68 48.24 -0.72
C GLY A 23 11.08 47.33 0.33
N ILE A 24 10.34 47.87 1.27
CA ILE A 24 9.65 47.11 2.32
C ILE A 24 8.60 46.19 1.71
N ALA A 25 7.80 46.68 0.76
CA ALA A 25 6.80 45.88 0.08
C ALA A 25 7.44 44.70 -0.70
N ALA A 26 8.54 44.93 -1.41
CA ALA A 26 9.27 43.90 -2.13
C ALA A 26 9.88 42.83 -1.19
N LEU A 27 10.44 43.23 -0.06
CA LEU A 27 10.99 42.31 0.95
C LEU A 27 9.89 41.48 1.61
N ASN A 28 8.75 42.07 1.90
CA ASN A 28 7.60 41.37 2.45
C ASN A 28 7.05 40.32 1.45
N ALA A 29 6.89 40.73 0.18
CA ALA A 29 6.48 39.79 -0.88
C ALA A 29 7.47 38.62 -1.03
N LEU A 30 8.78 38.90 -1.01
CA LEU A 30 9.82 37.88 -1.08
C LEU A 30 9.79 36.94 0.14
N LYS A 31 9.52 37.49 1.33
CA LYS A 31 9.36 36.68 2.54
C LYS A 31 8.16 35.74 2.44
N GLU A 32 7.01 36.27 2.01
CA GLU A 32 5.80 35.42 1.82
C GLU A 32 6.02 34.33 0.77
N GLU A 33 6.71 34.66 -0.33
CA GLU A 33 7.02 33.70 -1.37
C GLU A 33 7.95 32.59 -0.84
N ARG A 34 8.98 32.97 -0.07
CA ARG A 34 9.87 31.98 0.57
C ARG A 34 9.13 31.06 1.56
N GLU A 35 8.21 31.61 2.36
CA GLU A 35 7.39 30.81 3.27
C GLU A 35 6.45 29.86 2.51
N LYS A 36 5.86 30.32 1.40
CA LYS A 36 5.05 29.46 0.52
C LYS A 36 5.88 28.34 -0.10
N ASN A 37 7.04 28.68 -0.62
CA ASN A 37 7.95 27.68 -1.22
C ASN A 37 8.39 26.64 -0.19
N LYS A 38 8.76 27.05 1.02
CA LYS A 38 9.11 26.13 2.10
C LYS A 38 7.95 25.17 2.44
N LYS A 39 6.73 25.68 2.55
CA LYS A 39 5.54 24.85 2.79
C LYS A 39 5.25 23.88 1.64
N LEU A 40 5.51 24.28 0.39
CA LEU A 40 5.37 23.41 -0.78
C LEU A 40 6.43 22.32 -0.80
N GLU A 41 7.68 22.66 -0.48
CA GLU A 41 8.77 21.69 -0.37
C GLU A 41 8.48 20.64 0.71
N GLU A 42 8.03 21.07 1.90
CA GLU A 42 7.62 20.15 2.97
C GLU A 42 6.48 19.22 2.53
N LYS A 43 5.45 19.74 1.84
CA LYS A 43 4.37 18.92 1.30
C LYS A 43 4.85 17.93 0.25
N THR A 44 5.71 18.37 -0.66
CA THR A 44 6.27 17.52 -1.72
C THR A 44 7.11 16.40 -1.11
N MET A 45 7.88 16.70 -0.07
CA MET A 45 8.69 15.70 0.64
C MET A 45 7.81 14.64 1.31
N VAL A 46 6.73 15.05 2.00
CA VAL A 46 5.76 14.12 2.60
C VAL A 46 5.07 13.26 1.53
N GLN A 47 4.65 13.87 0.42
CA GLN A 47 4.01 13.15 -0.67
C GLN A 47 4.95 12.16 -1.35
N SER A 48 6.21 12.54 -1.57
CA SER A 48 7.21 11.63 -2.16
C SER A 48 7.50 10.44 -1.26
N GLN A 49 7.55 10.65 0.05
CA GLN A 49 7.69 9.57 1.01
C GLN A 49 6.47 8.63 0.98
N GLN A 50 5.25 9.17 0.98
CA GLN A 50 4.03 8.38 0.87
C GLN A 50 3.97 7.57 -0.43
N ILE A 51 4.38 8.16 -1.56
CA ILE A 51 4.46 7.47 -2.84
C ILE A 51 5.49 6.33 -2.76
N SER A 52 6.67 6.59 -2.22
CA SER A 52 7.72 5.59 -2.03
C SER A 52 7.26 4.41 -1.17
N GLU A 53 6.51 4.67 -0.11
CA GLU A 53 5.92 3.63 0.74
C GLU A 53 4.78 2.85 0.05
N MET A 54 4.11 3.46 -0.93
CA MET A 54 3.02 2.82 -1.67
C MET A 54 3.48 2.00 -2.88
N ILE A 55 4.65 2.29 -3.45
CA ILE A 55 5.14 1.58 -4.65
C ILE A 55 5.20 0.05 -4.47
N PRO A 56 5.81 -0.50 -3.42
CA PRO A 56 5.82 -1.95 -3.19
C PRO A 56 4.42 -2.50 -2.97
N LYS A 57 3.57 -1.76 -2.26
CA LYS A 57 2.17 -2.12 -2.05
C LYS A 57 1.39 -2.15 -3.35
N ALA A 58 1.58 -1.17 -4.24
CA ALA A 58 0.97 -1.15 -5.56
C ALA A 58 1.36 -2.37 -6.39
N SER A 59 2.64 -2.77 -6.39
CA SER A 59 3.13 -3.94 -7.11
C SER A 59 2.44 -5.25 -6.67
N TYR A 60 2.30 -5.49 -5.36
CA TYR A 60 1.60 -6.67 -4.87
C TYR A 60 0.09 -6.59 -5.08
N TYR A 61 -0.51 -5.40 -4.91
CA TYR A 61 -1.91 -5.17 -5.24
C TYR A 61 -2.20 -5.44 -6.71
N ASP A 62 -1.33 -5.03 -7.63
CA ASP A 62 -1.50 -5.29 -9.06
C ASP A 62 -1.51 -6.79 -9.36
N VAL A 63 -0.62 -7.57 -8.74
CA VAL A 63 -0.62 -9.03 -8.85
C VAL A 63 -1.95 -9.63 -8.36
N ILE A 64 -2.50 -9.13 -7.28
CA ILE A 64 -3.76 -9.62 -6.71
C ILE A 64 -4.95 -9.18 -7.55
N LEU A 65 -5.02 -7.92 -7.99
CA LEU A 65 -6.14 -7.38 -8.76
C LEU A 65 -6.23 -8.00 -10.15
N ASN A 66 -5.11 -8.38 -10.74
CA ASN A 66 -5.08 -9.09 -12.02
C ASN A 66 -5.52 -10.56 -11.88
N CYS A 67 -5.54 -11.11 -10.67
CA CYS A 67 -5.98 -12.47 -10.39
C CYS A 67 -7.44 -12.45 -9.92
N LYS A 68 -8.39 -12.65 -10.84
CA LYS A 68 -9.84 -12.71 -10.51
C LYS A 68 -10.24 -14.03 -9.86
N ASP A 69 -9.37 -15.02 -9.87
CA ASP A 69 -9.65 -16.36 -9.41
C ASP A 69 -9.50 -16.55 -7.91
N LEU A 70 -10.19 -17.56 -7.42
CA LEU A 70 -10.03 -18.04 -6.05
C LEU A 70 -8.67 -18.73 -5.90
N VAL A 71 -7.93 -18.36 -4.87
CA VAL A 71 -6.57 -18.85 -4.64
C VAL A 71 -6.50 -19.71 -3.38
N SER A 72 -5.76 -20.81 -3.45
CA SER A 72 -5.53 -21.67 -2.28
C SER A 72 -4.63 -20.96 -1.26
N ILE A 73 -4.80 -21.31 0.02
CA ILE A 73 -3.89 -20.80 1.07
C ILE A 73 -2.43 -21.25 0.82
N GLY A 74 -2.23 -22.38 0.16
CA GLY A 74 -0.91 -22.85 -0.24
C GLY A 74 -0.24 -21.94 -1.25
N SER A 75 -0.98 -21.44 -2.22
CA SER A 75 -0.48 -20.48 -3.21
C SER A 75 -0.12 -19.15 -2.54
N ILE A 76 -0.99 -18.62 -1.68
CA ILE A 76 -0.71 -17.40 -0.92
C ILE A 76 0.53 -17.58 -0.04
N ALA A 77 0.67 -18.72 0.63
CA ALA A 77 1.82 -19.00 1.48
C ALA A 77 3.15 -18.99 0.69
N LYS A 78 3.13 -19.43 -0.56
CA LYS A 78 4.31 -19.42 -1.46
C LYS A 78 4.78 -18.02 -1.78
N ASP A 79 3.88 -17.04 -1.88
CA ASP A 79 4.25 -15.64 -2.07
C ASP A 79 5.13 -15.12 -0.92
N TYR A 80 5.03 -15.71 0.27
CA TYR A 80 5.84 -15.40 1.46
C TYR A 80 6.99 -16.39 1.69
N GLY A 81 7.22 -17.35 0.80
CA GLY A 81 8.20 -18.42 0.98
C GLY A 81 7.81 -19.42 2.09
N TRP A 82 6.52 -19.54 2.39
CA TRP A 82 6.01 -20.38 3.47
C TRP A 82 5.24 -21.61 2.96
N SER A 83 5.06 -22.58 3.86
CA SER A 83 4.13 -23.68 3.65
C SER A 83 2.70 -23.27 4.03
N ALA A 84 1.71 -23.93 3.43
CA ALA A 84 0.30 -23.76 3.81
C ALA A 84 0.06 -24.00 5.31
N LYS A 85 0.77 -25.01 5.90
CA LYS A 85 0.70 -25.32 7.33
C LYS A 85 1.13 -24.14 8.20
N LYS A 86 2.24 -23.48 7.84
CA LYS A 86 2.74 -22.30 8.56
C LYS A 86 1.77 -21.13 8.45
N MET A 87 1.27 -20.84 7.24
CA MET A 87 0.32 -19.75 7.03
C MET A 87 -0.98 -19.99 7.81
N ASN A 88 -1.54 -21.20 7.74
CA ASN A 88 -2.74 -21.55 8.50
C ASN A 88 -2.55 -21.40 10.01
N LYS A 89 -1.38 -21.78 10.53
CA LYS A 89 -1.04 -21.63 11.95
C LYS A 89 -1.05 -20.14 12.36
N ILE A 90 -0.40 -19.29 11.60
CA ILE A 90 -0.35 -17.84 11.87
C ILE A 90 -1.75 -17.23 11.84
N LEU A 91 -2.56 -17.53 10.83
CA LEU A 91 -3.93 -17.04 10.72
C LEU A 91 -4.83 -17.54 11.89
N HIS A 92 -4.57 -18.76 12.37
CA HIS A 92 -5.26 -19.30 13.55
C HIS A 92 -4.85 -18.56 14.83
N GLU A 93 -3.55 -18.38 15.07
CA GLU A 93 -3.01 -17.66 16.22
C GLU A 93 -3.50 -16.21 16.28
N LYS A 94 -3.72 -15.60 15.13
CA LYS A 94 -4.32 -14.25 15.00
C LYS A 94 -5.84 -14.23 15.13
N GLY A 95 -6.48 -15.36 15.36
CA GLY A 95 -7.93 -15.44 15.53
C GLY A 95 -8.73 -15.16 14.26
N ILE A 96 -8.15 -15.44 13.08
CA ILE A 96 -8.81 -15.24 11.78
C ILE A 96 -9.61 -16.47 11.38
N GLN A 97 -9.03 -17.66 11.56
CA GLN A 97 -9.61 -18.93 11.16
C GLN A 97 -9.36 -20.02 12.18
N PHE A 98 -10.17 -21.06 12.12
CA PHE A 98 -10.04 -22.26 12.94
C PHE A 98 -10.19 -23.49 12.06
N LYS A 99 -9.66 -24.62 12.56
CA LYS A 99 -9.76 -25.91 11.86
C LYS A 99 -10.99 -26.67 12.36
N GLN A 100 -11.86 -27.09 11.44
CA GLN A 100 -13.00 -27.97 11.72
C GLN A 100 -12.87 -29.23 10.85
N GLY A 101 -12.52 -30.34 11.46
CA GLY A 101 -12.15 -31.56 10.72
C GLY A 101 -10.93 -31.32 9.83
N GLU A 102 -11.10 -31.47 8.52
CA GLU A 102 -10.04 -31.21 7.54
C GLU A 102 -10.09 -29.82 6.90
N ILE A 103 -11.10 -29.01 7.25
CA ILE A 103 -11.37 -27.73 6.59
C ILE A 103 -10.97 -26.57 7.51
N TRP A 104 -10.44 -25.50 6.94
CA TRP A 104 -10.21 -24.25 7.62
C TRP A 104 -11.37 -23.30 7.35
N LEU A 105 -12.00 -22.81 8.41
CA LEU A 105 -13.13 -21.88 8.37
C LEU A 105 -12.77 -20.57 9.06
N LEU A 106 -13.32 -19.46 8.57
CA LEU A 106 -13.17 -18.17 9.22
C LEU A 106 -14.02 -18.12 10.51
N TYR A 107 -13.53 -17.44 11.52
CA TYR A 107 -14.37 -17.05 12.66
C TYR A 107 -15.50 -16.13 12.20
N GLN A 108 -16.64 -16.14 12.92
CA GLN A 108 -17.85 -15.39 12.56
C GLN A 108 -17.58 -13.91 12.24
N LYS A 109 -16.70 -13.28 12.98
CA LYS A 109 -16.25 -11.89 12.77
C LYS A 109 -15.78 -11.59 11.33
N TYR A 110 -15.28 -12.61 10.62
CA TYR A 110 -14.73 -12.48 9.27
C TYR A 110 -15.55 -13.20 8.19
N ALA A 111 -16.48 -14.07 8.59
CA ALA A 111 -17.24 -14.95 7.69
C ALA A 111 -18.08 -14.15 6.67
N GLU A 112 -18.68 -13.03 7.10
CA GLU A 112 -19.56 -12.21 6.27
C GLU A 112 -18.82 -11.24 5.34
N LYS A 113 -17.50 -11.16 5.46
CA LYS A 113 -16.71 -10.19 4.71
C LYS A 113 -16.35 -10.62 3.28
N GLY A 114 -16.67 -11.85 2.90
CA GLY A 114 -16.40 -12.38 1.57
C GLY A 114 -14.91 -12.64 1.30
N TYR A 115 -14.13 -12.97 2.35
CA TYR A 115 -12.70 -13.26 2.23
C TYR A 115 -12.42 -14.65 1.69
N THR A 116 -13.33 -15.60 1.91
CA THR A 116 -13.18 -16.98 1.48
C THR A 116 -14.40 -17.47 0.72
N SER A 117 -14.21 -18.49 -0.09
CA SER A 117 -15.24 -19.27 -0.76
C SER A 117 -14.89 -20.74 -0.70
N THR A 118 -15.88 -21.59 -0.57
CA THR A 118 -15.68 -23.04 -0.55
C THR A 118 -15.99 -23.64 -1.93
N LYS A 119 -15.13 -24.56 -2.38
CA LYS A 119 -15.38 -25.37 -3.58
C LYS A 119 -15.35 -26.84 -3.21
N THR A 120 -16.30 -27.59 -3.74
CA THR A 120 -16.37 -29.04 -3.62
C THR A 120 -15.67 -29.66 -4.83
N HIS A 121 -14.68 -30.48 -4.60
CA HIS A 121 -14.01 -31.28 -5.62
C HIS A 121 -14.48 -32.72 -5.51
N THR A 122 -14.94 -33.26 -6.62
CA THR A 122 -15.31 -34.65 -6.75
C THR A 122 -14.14 -35.41 -7.36
N TYR A 123 -13.73 -36.49 -6.78
CA TYR A 123 -12.71 -37.40 -7.33
C TYR A 123 -13.18 -38.87 -7.22
N LEU A 124 -12.73 -39.66 -8.15
CA LEU A 124 -12.99 -41.09 -8.19
C LEU A 124 -11.76 -41.81 -7.62
N ASP A 125 -11.97 -42.72 -6.67
CA ASP A 125 -10.97 -43.60 -6.12
C ASP A 125 -11.47 -45.05 -6.29
N SER A 126 -10.63 -46.04 -5.93
CA SER A 126 -10.96 -47.47 -5.97
C SER A 126 -12.24 -47.82 -5.19
N ASP A 127 -12.59 -47.03 -4.19
CA ASP A 127 -13.76 -47.23 -3.32
C ASP A 127 -15.00 -46.46 -3.78
N GLY A 128 -14.92 -45.69 -4.92
CA GLY A 128 -16.03 -44.95 -5.49
C GLY A 128 -15.81 -43.47 -5.64
N GLN A 129 -16.92 -42.72 -5.72
CA GLN A 129 -16.91 -41.27 -5.88
C GLN A 129 -16.84 -40.61 -4.51
N HIS A 130 -15.81 -39.78 -4.32
CA HIS A 130 -15.60 -39.00 -3.10
C HIS A 130 -15.74 -37.52 -3.38
N MET A 131 -16.21 -36.77 -2.37
CA MET A 131 -16.30 -35.32 -2.39
C MET A 131 -15.39 -34.73 -1.31
N LYS A 132 -14.55 -33.78 -1.70
CA LYS A 132 -13.72 -33.03 -0.76
C LYS A 132 -13.96 -31.54 -0.88
N VAL A 133 -14.31 -30.93 0.23
CA VAL A 133 -14.54 -29.49 0.31
C VAL A 133 -13.22 -28.79 0.65
N HIS A 134 -12.89 -27.76 -0.10
CA HIS A 134 -11.71 -26.94 0.14
C HIS A 134 -12.10 -25.47 0.27
N THR A 135 -11.46 -24.78 1.19
CA THR A 135 -11.58 -23.33 1.36
C THR A 135 -10.55 -22.63 0.48
N TYR A 136 -11.01 -21.69 -0.31
CA TYR A 136 -10.20 -20.81 -1.18
C TYR A 136 -10.35 -19.38 -0.72
N TRP A 137 -9.34 -18.59 -0.97
CA TRP A 137 -9.33 -17.17 -0.68
C TRP A 137 -9.70 -16.36 -1.91
N THR A 138 -10.57 -15.37 -1.73
CA THR A 138 -10.91 -14.40 -2.77
C THR A 138 -9.76 -13.38 -2.91
N PRO A 139 -9.71 -12.59 -4.01
CA PRO A 139 -8.77 -11.46 -4.12
C PRO A 139 -8.85 -10.52 -2.91
N LYS A 140 -10.08 -10.24 -2.44
CA LYS A 140 -10.31 -9.44 -1.22
C LYS A 140 -9.71 -10.09 0.03
N GLY A 141 -9.84 -11.40 0.17
CA GLY A 141 -9.26 -12.15 1.29
C GLY A 141 -7.73 -12.19 1.22
N ARG A 142 -7.17 -12.26 0.02
CA ARG A 142 -5.71 -12.20 -0.18
C ARG A 142 -5.15 -10.83 0.20
N LEU A 143 -5.85 -9.74 -0.14
CA LEU A 143 -5.50 -8.38 0.30
C LEU A 143 -5.57 -8.25 1.83
N PHE A 144 -6.61 -8.81 2.43
CA PHE A 144 -6.74 -8.83 3.90
C PHE A 144 -5.56 -9.54 4.57
N ILE A 145 -5.13 -10.71 4.05
CA ILE A 145 -3.93 -11.41 4.56
C ILE A 145 -2.69 -10.54 4.40
N TYR A 146 -2.53 -9.88 3.26
CA TYR A 146 -1.40 -8.98 3.02
C TYR A 146 -1.34 -7.84 4.05
N ASP A 147 -2.44 -7.11 4.25
CA ASP A 147 -2.51 -6.02 5.23
C ASP A 147 -2.26 -6.52 6.66
N LEU A 148 -2.79 -7.70 6.99
CA LEU A 148 -2.58 -8.35 8.30
C LEU A 148 -1.10 -8.66 8.58
N LEU A 149 -0.40 -9.23 7.60
CA LEU A 149 1.01 -9.61 7.74
C LEU A 149 1.93 -8.40 7.65
N LYS A 150 1.58 -7.40 6.86
CA LYS A 150 2.29 -6.12 6.78
C LYS A 150 2.35 -5.41 8.13
N ASN A 151 1.30 -5.48 8.94
CA ASN A 151 1.29 -4.90 10.30
C ASN A 151 2.32 -5.56 11.24
N ASP A 152 2.74 -6.78 10.93
CA ASP A 152 3.82 -7.49 11.63
C ASP A 152 5.19 -7.32 10.93
N ASN A 153 5.32 -6.41 9.96
CA ASN A 153 6.50 -6.23 9.12
C ASN A 153 6.87 -7.48 8.30
N ILE A 154 5.88 -8.27 7.91
CA ILE A 154 6.05 -9.46 7.08
C ILE A 154 5.57 -9.15 5.68
N TYR A 155 6.48 -9.15 4.71
CA TYR A 155 6.22 -8.80 3.32
C TYR A 155 6.34 -10.03 2.41
N PRO A 156 5.61 -10.10 1.30
CA PRO A 156 5.77 -11.13 0.28
C PRO A 156 7.16 -11.03 -0.39
N ASN A 157 7.64 -12.13 -0.97
CA ASN A 157 8.97 -12.20 -1.57
C ASN A 157 9.19 -11.11 -2.63
N ILE A 158 8.18 -10.81 -3.43
CA ILE A 158 8.24 -9.78 -4.47
C ILE A 158 8.55 -8.36 -3.92
N GLU A 159 8.30 -8.13 -2.65
CA GLU A 159 8.54 -6.84 -1.98
C GLU A 159 9.78 -6.87 -1.07
N ARG A 160 10.40 -8.04 -0.87
CA ARG A 160 11.60 -8.16 -0.04
C ARG A 160 12.88 -7.86 -0.80
N ASP A 161 12.85 -8.09 -2.12
CA ASP A 161 14.01 -7.96 -3.02
C ASP A 161 14.01 -6.62 -3.75
N ALA A 162 13.14 -5.67 -3.34
CA ALA A 162 13.01 -4.34 -3.93
C ALA A 162 13.75 -3.26 -3.12
#